data_1c504699564795710758491f6f140002
#
_entry.id   1c504699564795710758491f6f140002
#
_cell.length_a   1.000
_cell.length_b   1.000
_cell.length_c   1.000
_cell.angle_alpha   90.00
_cell.angle_beta   90.00
_cell.angle_gamma   90.00
#
_symmetry.space_group_name_H-M   'P 1'
#
loop_
_entity.id
_entity.type
_entity.pdbx_description
1 polymer ?
#
loop_
_entity_poly.entity_id
_entity_poly.type
_entity_poly.pdbx_seq_one_letter_code
_entity_poly.pdbx_strand_id
1 'polypeptide(L)'
;MPEPTEPAEIVLTIGHSPDPDDAFMWWPLGDASADPPVEPRIDTGPFRFVPVAEDIETLNRRAIERGDLDVTACSMHAYAHIAGRYRLTACGSSMGDGYGPKLLTAGPPPVGDGPDADPREFLTRPGVTVAIPGEHTSAFLTLQLLTGSSPEAPTIRRRVMHFADIPRAVAAREVEVGLVIHEAQVT
;
A
#
# COMPACT_ATOMS: atom_id res chain seq x y z
N MET A 1 5.51 25.15 46.19
CA MET A 1 4.90 24.09 45.38
C MET A 1 5.95 23.70 44.35
N PRO A 2 6.30 22.44 44.14
CA PRO A 2 7.19 22.08 43.06
C PRO A 2 6.51 22.44 41.73
N GLU A 3 7.25 23.02 40.81
CA GLU A 3 6.77 23.26 39.46
C GLU A 3 6.34 21.91 38.81
N PRO A 4 5.25 21.89 38.02
CA PRO A 4 4.88 20.69 37.29
C PRO A 4 6.04 20.34 36.36
N THR A 5 6.66 19.20 36.59
CA THR A 5 7.63 18.63 35.64
C THR A 5 6.90 18.36 34.34
N GLU A 6 7.36 18.99 33.25
CA GLU A 6 6.86 18.63 31.90
C GLU A 6 7.00 17.12 31.68
N PRO A 7 5.97 16.48 31.13
CA PRO A 7 6.07 15.05 30.80
C PRO A 7 7.24 14.82 29.86
N ALA A 8 8.00 13.76 30.11
CA ALA A 8 9.11 13.39 29.24
C ALA A 8 8.59 13.13 27.81
N GLU A 9 9.30 13.67 26.83
CA GLU A 9 8.98 13.43 25.41
C GLU A 9 9.11 11.94 25.05
N ILE A 10 8.14 11.45 24.28
CA ILE A 10 8.10 10.08 23.78
C ILE A 10 8.30 10.14 22.26
N VAL A 11 9.42 9.66 21.78
CA VAL A 11 9.72 9.62 20.36
C VAL A 11 9.24 8.30 19.75
N LEU A 12 8.46 8.39 18.66
CA LEU A 12 7.87 7.26 17.98
C LEU A 12 8.28 7.27 16.49
N THR A 13 8.61 6.11 15.96
CA THR A 13 8.79 5.92 14.53
C THR A 13 7.44 5.74 13.83
N ILE A 14 7.24 6.44 12.69
CA ILE A 14 6.02 6.33 11.89
C ILE A 14 6.35 6.00 10.43
N GLY A 15 6.03 4.76 10.01
CA GLY A 15 6.13 4.32 8.62
C GLY A 15 4.93 4.80 7.80
N HIS A 16 5.19 5.48 6.70
CA HIS A 16 4.15 6.00 5.81
C HIS A 16 4.55 5.86 4.34
N SER A 17 3.55 5.78 3.44
CA SER A 17 3.80 5.92 2.01
C SER A 17 4.20 7.37 1.68
N PRO A 18 5.12 7.57 0.72
CA PRO A 18 5.42 8.90 0.19
C PRO A 18 4.31 9.44 -0.73
N ASP A 19 3.25 8.68 -0.96
CA ASP A 19 2.15 9.06 -1.85
C ASP A 19 1.42 10.31 -1.33
N PRO A 20 1.05 11.25 -2.22
CA PRO A 20 0.47 12.53 -1.81
C PRO A 20 -0.85 12.42 -1.04
N ASP A 21 -1.66 11.40 -1.29
CA ASP A 21 -2.93 11.18 -0.59
C ASP A 21 -2.74 10.82 0.89
N ASP A 22 -1.62 10.20 1.25
CA ASP A 22 -1.28 9.90 2.63
C ASP A 22 -0.71 11.10 3.40
N ALA A 23 -0.27 12.17 2.71
CA ALA A 23 0.41 13.30 3.33
C ALA A 23 -0.42 13.99 4.42
N PHE A 24 -1.74 14.04 4.29
CA PHE A 24 -2.63 14.62 5.31
C PHE A 24 -2.59 13.89 6.64
N MET A 25 -2.22 12.63 6.67
CA MET A 25 -2.18 11.81 7.88
C MET A 25 -0.90 12.03 8.68
N TRP A 26 0.25 12.18 8.04
CA TRP A 26 1.54 12.19 8.72
C TRP A 26 2.26 13.56 8.68
N TRP A 27 2.07 14.37 7.62
CA TRP A 27 2.76 15.66 7.51
C TRP A 27 2.57 16.62 8.70
N PRO A 28 1.38 16.72 9.36
CA PRO A 28 1.20 17.62 10.50
C PRO A 28 1.95 17.19 11.77
N LEU A 29 2.49 15.96 11.82
CA LEU A 29 3.14 15.39 12.99
C LEU A 29 4.57 15.92 13.20
N GLY A 30 5.13 16.62 12.20
CA GLY A 30 6.52 17.10 12.23
C GLY A 30 7.53 15.99 11.96
N ASP A 31 8.79 16.28 12.23
CA ASP A 31 9.91 15.34 12.08
C ASP A 31 10.98 15.61 13.14
N ALA A 32 11.02 14.79 14.16
CA ALA A 32 11.98 14.91 15.26
C ALA A 32 13.41 14.51 14.86
N SER A 33 13.60 13.85 13.71
CA SER A 33 14.91 13.41 13.20
C SER A 33 15.55 14.40 12.23
N ALA A 34 14.81 15.40 11.77
CA ALA A 34 15.35 16.44 10.87
C ALA A 34 16.38 17.33 11.59
N ASP A 35 17.27 17.96 10.81
CA ASP A 35 18.22 18.93 11.33
C ASP A 35 18.09 20.27 10.57
N PRO A 36 17.52 21.34 11.19
CA PRO A 36 16.87 21.33 12.52
C PRO A 36 15.56 20.52 12.55
N PRO A 37 15.13 20.05 13.73
CA PRO A 37 13.85 19.35 13.87
C PRO A 37 12.66 20.16 13.36
N VAL A 38 11.71 19.49 12.72
CA VAL A 38 10.46 20.08 12.23
C VAL A 38 9.39 19.89 13.30
N GLU A 39 8.94 21.00 13.88
CA GLU A 39 7.91 20.96 14.92
C GLU A 39 6.55 20.49 14.40
N PRO A 40 5.77 19.77 15.22
CA PRO A 40 4.39 19.40 14.89
C PRO A 40 3.54 20.66 14.63
N ARG A 41 2.61 20.55 13.69
CA ARG A 41 1.64 21.62 13.35
C ARG A 41 0.31 21.44 14.07
N ILE A 42 0.18 20.38 14.85
CA ILE A 42 -0.96 20.04 15.68
C ILE A 42 -0.46 19.70 17.09
N ASP A 43 -1.34 19.74 18.07
CA ASP A 43 -1.02 19.26 19.41
C ASP A 43 -0.84 17.74 19.41
N THR A 44 0.38 17.30 19.62
CA THR A 44 0.74 15.89 19.73
C THR A 44 0.95 15.44 21.18
N GLY A 45 0.68 16.33 22.14
CA GLY A 45 0.98 16.07 23.55
C GLY A 45 2.47 15.76 23.76
N PRO A 46 2.81 14.70 24.52
CA PRO A 46 4.21 14.35 24.77
C PRO A 46 4.88 13.61 23.59
N PHE A 47 4.15 13.32 22.50
CA PHE A 47 4.68 12.51 21.41
C PHE A 47 5.41 13.36 20.39
N ARG A 48 6.53 12.82 19.91
CA ARG A 48 7.29 13.31 18.75
C ARG A 48 7.48 12.17 17.77
N PHE A 49 7.50 12.49 16.49
CA PHE A 49 7.51 11.46 15.45
C PHE A 49 8.77 11.54 14.59
N VAL A 50 9.27 10.37 14.22
CA VAL A 50 10.34 10.17 13.24
C VAL A 50 9.72 9.49 12.02
N PRO A 51 9.46 10.22 10.93
CA PRO A 51 8.85 9.66 9.73
C PRO A 51 9.84 8.72 9.01
N VAL A 52 9.30 7.61 8.50
CA VAL A 52 10.01 6.62 7.68
C VAL A 52 9.21 6.44 6.40
N ALA A 53 9.67 7.08 5.32
CA ALA A 53 9.01 7.04 4.02
C ALA A 53 9.44 5.79 3.24
N GLU A 54 8.55 4.84 3.07
CA GLU A 54 8.74 3.62 2.29
C GLU A 54 7.43 3.30 1.53
N ASP A 55 7.53 2.60 0.40
CA ASP A 55 6.33 2.14 -0.29
C ASP A 55 5.53 1.13 0.55
N ILE A 56 4.22 1.03 0.26
CA ILE A 56 3.29 0.27 1.11
C ILE A 56 3.63 -1.21 1.20
N GLU A 57 4.16 -1.84 0.14
CA GLU A 57 4.55 -3.27 0.20
C GLU A 57 5.80 -3.45 1.07
N THR A 58 6.75 -2.53 1.01
CA THR A 58 7.93 -2.52 1.88
C THR A 58 7.51 -2.37 3.34
N LEU A 59 6.59 -1.45 3.66
CA LEU A 59 6.03 -1.31 5.01
C LEU A 59 5.26 -2.56 5.45
N ASN A 60 4.45 -3.16 4.57
CA ASN A 60 3.74 -4.41 4.86
C ASN A 60 4.71 -5.52 5.25
N ARG A 61 5.74 -5.73 4.45
CA ARG A 61 6.76 -6.77 4.73
C ARG A 61 7.54 -6.47 5.99
N ARG A 62 7.92 -5.21 6.19
CA ARG A 62 8.63 -4.77 7.39
C ARG A 62 7.81 -5.04 8.66
N ALA A 63 6.51 -4.74 8.63
CA ALA A 63 5.60 -5.02 9.73
C ALA A 63 5.43 -6.52 10.01
N ILE A 64 5.36 -7.35 8.94
CA ILE A 64 5.23 -8.81 9.04
C ILE A 64 6.52 -9.44 9.57
N GLU A 65 7.65 -9.10 8.95
CA GLU A 65 8.93 -9.77 9.19
C GLU A 65 9.62 -9.27 10.47
N ARG A 66 9.60 -7.95 10.72
CA ARG A 66 10.38 -7.31 11.80
C ARG A 66 9.51 -6.76 12.91
N GLY A 67 8.49 -5.96 12.55
CA GLY A 67 7.65 -5.24 13.52
C GLY A 67 8.46 -4.21 14.33
N ASP A 68 9.32 -3.47 13.65
CA ASP A 68 10.31 -2.55 14.22
C ASP A 68 9.91 -1.07 14.12
N LEU A 69 8.69 -0.78 13.69
CA LEU A 69 8.10 0.55 13.70
C LEU A 69 7.03 0.63 14.79
N ASP A 70 6.96 1.75 15.50
CA ASP A 70 5.95 1.98 16.55
C ASP A 70 4.56 2.19 15.94
N VAL A 71 4.50 2.96 14.86
CA VAL A 71 3.31 3.18 14.03
C VAL A 71 3.67 2.90 12.59
N THR A 72 2.78 2.27 11.82
CA THR A 72 3.04 2.03 10.40
C THR A 72 1.75 2.02 9.59
N ALA A 73 1.80 2.60 8.39
CA ALA A 73 0.81 2.31 7.37
C ALA A 73 0.88 0.83 6.99
N CYS A 74 -0.26 0.22 6.76
CA CYS A 74 -0.34 -1.14 6.24
C CYS A 74 -1.59 -1.34 5.39
N SER A 75 -1.49 -2.22 4.41
CA SER A 75 -2.64 -2.68 3.65
C SER A 75 -3.56 -3.54 4.50
N MET A 76 -4.88 -3.51 4.26
CA MET A 76 -5.84 -4.39 4.95
C MET A 76 -5.49 -5.87 4.79
N HIS A 77 -4.94 -6.26 3.64
CA HIS A 77 -4.43 -7.63 3.44
C HIS A 77 -3.30 -7.96 4.41
N ALA A 78 -2.30 -7.08 4.53
CA ALA A 78 -1.18 -7.26 5.44
C ALA A 78 -1.62 -7.33 6.91
N TYR A 79 -2.67 -6.59 7.28
CA TYR A 79 -3.15 -6.57 8.67
C TYR A 79 -3.51 -7.96 9.20
N ALA A 80 -4.04 -8.85 8.36
CA ALA A 80 -4.34 -10.22 8.76
C ALA A 80 -3.10 -10.98 9.31
N HIS A 81 -1.90 -10.62 8.85
CA HIS A 81 -0.64 -11.24 9.28
C HIS A 81 -0.02 -10.58 10.51
N ILE A 82 -0.42 -9.36 10.83
CA ILE A 82 0.19 -8.56 11.92
C ILE A 82 -0.76 -8.24 13.08
N ALA A 83 -2.01 -8.66 13.02
CA ALA A 83 -3.04 -8.36 14.03
C ALA A 83 -2.67 -8.82 15.46
N GLY A 84 -1.78 -9.79 15.60
CA GLY A 84 -1.23 -10.23 16.89
C GLY A 84 -0.16 -9.28 17.47
N ARG A 85 0.39 -8.38 16.64
CA ARG A 85 1.49 -7.45 17.01
C ARG A 85 1.05 -5.99 16.98
N TYR A 86 0.26 -5.60 15.99
CA TYR A 86 -0.21 -4.24 15.79
C TYR A 86 -1.72 -4.13 16.01
N ARG A 87 -2.16 -2.94 16.40
CA ARG A 87 -3.58 -2.58 16.50
C ARG A 87 -3.89 -1.48 15.50
N LEU A 88 -5.07 -1.54 14.89
CA LEU A 88 -5.57 -0.44 14.07
C LEU A 88 -5.88 0.77 14.95
N THR A 89 -5.50 1.94 14.46
CA THR A 89 -5.89 3.21 15.05
C THR A 89 -7.34 3.54 14.68
N ALA A 90 -7.97 4.42 15.43
CA ALA A 90 -9.33 4.87 15.14
C ALA A 90 -9.41 5.90 13.99
N CYS A 91 -8.27 6.34 13.47
CA CYS A 91 -8.15 7.34 12.40
C CYS A 91 -6.92 7.03 11.54
N GLY A 92 -6.77 7.77 10.44
CA GLY A 92 -5.64 7.61 9.52
C GLY A 92 -5.87 6.44 8.56
N SER A 93 -6.74 6.65 7.58
CA SER A 93 -7.06 5.66 6.55
C SER A 93 -7.24 6.35 5.22
N SER A 94 -6.61 5.80 4.16
CA SER A 94 -6.90 6.12 2.78
C SER A 94 -7.82 5.04 2.22
N MET A 95 -8.99 5.44 1.74
CA MET A 95 -10.02 4.50 1.28
C MET A 95 -10.71 5.01 0.02
N GLY A 96 -10.74 4.16 -1.02
CA GLY A 96 -11.51 4.42 -2.22
C GLY A 96 -12.99 4.11 -2.02
N ASP A 97 -13.87 5.02 -2.46
CA ASP A 97 -15.32 4.83 -2.53
C ASP A 97 -15.77 4.89 -3.98
N GLY A 98 -16.40 3.82 -4.46
CA GLY A 98 -16.86 3.69 -5.84
C GLY A 98 -15.74 3.45 -6.86
N TYR A 99 -14.49 3.27 -6.43
CA TYR A 99 -13.35 2.88 -7.26
C TYR A 99 -12.41 1.96 -6.49
N GLY A 100 -11.53 1.27 -7.21
CA GLY A 100 -10.59 0.33 -6.62
C GLY A 100 -9.45 0.01 -7.57
N PRO A 101 -8.70 -1.06 -7.34
CA PRO A 101 -7.63 -1.51 -8.20
C PRO A 101 -8.12 -1.69 -9.64
N LYS A 102 -7.25 -1.36 -10.60
CA LYS A 102 -7.53 -1.50 -12.03
C LYS A 102 -6.51 -2.40 -12.69
N LEU A 103 -6.95 -3.07 -13.73
CA LEU A 103 -6.10 -3.86 -14.61
C LEU A 103 -5.75 -3.03 -15.85
N LEU A 104 -4.47 -2.90 -16.13
CA LEU A 104 -3.91 -2.15 -17.23
C LEU A 104 -3.37 -3.10 -18.28
N THR A 105 -3.68 -2.87 -19.57
CA THR A 105 -3.14 -3.62 -20.73
C THR A 105 -2.58 -2.65 -21.77
N ALA A 106 -1.63 -3.09 -22.58
CA ALA A 106 -1.01 -2.29 -23.65
C ALA A 106 -1.89 -2.14 -24.92
N GLY A 107 -3.20 -2.21 -24.77
CA GLY A 107 -4.17 -2.11 -25.88
C GLY A 107 -5.54 -2.57 -25.39
N PRO A 108 -6.53 -2.66 -26.28
CA PRO A 108 -7.84 -3.18 -25.91
C PRO A 108 -7.70 -4.54 -25.22
N PRO A 109 -8.37 -4.76 -24.08
CA PRO A 109 -8.32 -6.07 -23.43
C PRO A 109 -8.87 -7.13 -24.40
N PRO A 110 -8.23 -8.30 -24.46
CA PRO A 110 -8.68 -9.39 -25.36
C PRO A 110 -9.90 -10.15 -24.81
N VAL A 111 -10.66 -9.51 -23.98
CA VAL A 111 -12.00 -9.90 -23.53
C VAL A 111 -13.01 -9.10 -24.35
N GLY A 112 -14.05 -9.72 -24.87
CA GLY A 112 -15.04 -9.04 -25.69
C GLY A 112 -15.66 -7.83 -24.99
N ASP A 113 -16.10 -6.84 -25.76
CA ASP A 113 -16.68 -5.57 -25.25
C ASP A 113 -18.13 -5.72 -24.71
N GLY A 114 -18.62 -6.96 -24.53
CA GLY A 114 -19.96 -7.24 -24.08
C GLY A 114 -20.11 -7.24 -22.55
N PRO A 115 -21.34 -7.08 -22.04
CA PRO A 115 -21.63 -7.15 -20.60
C PRO A 115 -21.28 -8.51 -19.97
N ASP A 116 -21.09 -9.54 -20.79
CA ASP A 116 -20.71 -10.91 -20.37
C ASP A 116 -19.20 -11.16 -20.45
N ALA A 117 -18.40 -10.15 -20.78
CA ALA A 117 -16.94 -10.28 -20.86
C ALA A 117 -16.36 -10.55 -19.47
N ASP A 118 -15.79 -11.74 -19.27
CA ASP A 118 -15.19 -12.13 -18.00
C ASP A 118 -13.67 -11.96 -18.04
N PRO A 119 -13.11 -10.96 -17.34
CA PRO A 119 -11.66 -10.75 -17.30
C PRO A 119 -10.89 -11.95 -16.73
N ARG A 120 -11.54 -12.83 -15.96
CA ARG A 120 -10.90 -14.02 -15.38
C ARG A 120 -10.41 -14.99 -16.44
N GLU A 121 -11.16 -15.14 -17.52
CA GLU A 121 -10.78 -16.01 -18.63
C GLU A 121 -9.46 -15.58 -19.27
N PHE A 122 -9.21 -14.26 -19.37
CA PHE A 122 -7.96 -13.74 -19.88
C PHE A 122 -6.83 -13.89 -18.88
N LEU A 123 -7.06 -13.47 -17.62
CA LEU A 123 -6.05 -13.46 -16.56
C LEU A 123 -5.47 -14.85 -16.25
N THR A 124 -6.27 -15.89 -16.43
CA THR A 124 -5.88 -17.28 -16.14
C THR A 124 -5.33 -18.03 -17.33
N ARG A 125 -5.24 -17.40 -18.54
CA ARG A 125 -4.68 -18.04 -19.73
C ARG A 125 -3.20 -18.36 -19.58
N PRO A 126 -2.73 -19.51 -20.08
CA PRO A 126 -1.31 -19.80 -20.17
C PRO A 126 -0.56 -18.69 -20.92
N GLY A 127 0.55 -18.23 -20.36
CA GLY A 127 1.37 -17.17 -20.94
C GLY A 127 1.03 -15.77 -20.48
N VAL A 128 -0.12 -15.51 -19.87
CA VAL A 128 -0.46 -14.22 -19.30
C VAL A 128 0.25 -14.06 -17.93
N THR A 129 1.01 -12.99 -17.80
CA THR A 129 1.68 -12.60 -16.56
C THR A 129 1.11 -11.28 -16.06
N VAL A 130 0.69 -11.22 -14.82
CA VAL A 130 0.18 -10.03 -14.18
C VAL A 130 1.27 -9.41 -13.32
N ALA A 131 1.68 -8.17 -13.62
CA ALA A 131 2.52 -7.38 -12.72
C ALA A 131 1.70 -6.91 -11.53
N ILE A 132 2.20 -7.12 -10.32
CA ILE A 132 1.54 -6.72 -9.07
C ILE A 132 2.46 -5.86 -8.21
N PRO A 133 1.93 -4.87 -7.47
CA PRO A 133 2.75 -3.98 -6.64
C PRO A 133 3.31 -4.66 -5.38
N GLY A 134 2.72 -5.77 -4.97
CA GLY A 134 3.15 -6.53 -3.82
C GLY A 134 2.16 -7.60 -3.41
N GLU A 135 2.66 -8.65 -2.76
CA GLU A 135 1.85 -9.82 -2.38
C GLU A 135 0.95 -9.55 -1.17
N HIS A 136 1.26 -8.54 -0.36
CA HIS A 136 0.49 -8.18 0.82
C HIS A 136 -0.41 -6.94 0.61
N THR A 137 -0.51 -6.44 -0.63
CA THR A 137 -1.38 -5.30 -0.95
C THR A 137 -2.86 -5.71 -1.00
N SER A 138 -3.76 -4.81 -0.61
CA SER A 138 -5.21 -5.02 -0.76
C SER A 138 -5.63 -5.21 -2.22
N ALA A 139 -4.90 -4.59 -3.16
CA ALA A 139 -5.10 -4.77 -4.59
C ALA A 139 -4.88 -6.21 -5.02
N PHE A 140 -3.79 -6.83 -4.57
CA PHE A 140 -3.51 -8.23 -4.90
C PHE A 140 -4.54 -9.17 -4.25
N LEU A 141 -4.95 -8.91 -3.01
CA LEU A 141 -6.05 -9.68 -2.39
C LEU A 141 -7.33 -9.61 -3.25
N THR A 142 -7.69 -8.42 -3.73
CA THR A 142 -8.87 -8.24 -4.59
C THR A 142 -8.72 -9.04 -5.89
N LEU A 143 -7.54 -9.04 -6.50
CA LEU A 143 -7.25 -9.84 -7.70
C LEU A 143 -7.34 -11.35 -7.42
N GLN A 144 -6.84 -11.80 -6.28
CA GLN A 144 -6.95 -13.20 -5.85
C GLN A 144 -8.42 -13.61 -5.68
N LEU A 145 -9.22 -12.78 -5.01
CA LEU A 145 -10.67 -13.03 -4.86
C LEU A 145 -11.39 -13.07 -6.21
N LEU A 146 -11.04 -12.16 -7.13
CA LEU A 146 -11.62 -12.13 -8.48
C LEU A 146 -11.31 -13.42 -9.25
N THR A 147 -10.07 -13.90 -9.19
CA THR A 147 -9.60 -15.02 -10.01
C THR A 147 -9.70 -16.39 -9.33
N GLY A 148 -10.10 -16.42 -8.05
CA GLY A 148 -10.06 -17.64 -7.24
C GLY A 148 -8.64 -18.16 -6.97
N SER A 149 -7.64 -17.27 -7.07
CA SER A 149 -6.23 -17.62 -6.82
C SER A 149 -5.94 -17.64 -5.33
N SER A 150 -5.13 -18.60 -4.88
CA SER A 150 -4.59 -18.62 -3.52
C SER A 150 -3.11 -19.01 -3.55
N PRO A 151 -2.38 -18.85 -2.43
CA PRO A 151 -1.00 -19.35 -2.35
C PRO A 151 -0.86 -20.83 -2.64
N GLU A 152 -1.83 -21.64 -2.20
CA GLU A 152 -1.85 -23.11 -2.35
C GLU A 152 -2.34 -23.56 -3.73
N ALA A 153 -3.21 -22.74 -4.37
CA ALA A 153 -3.78 -23.02 -5.67
C ALA A 153 -3.72 -21.76 -6.58
N PRO A 154 -2.53 -21.37 -7.06
CA PRO A 154 -2.37 -20.18 -7.88
C PRO A 154 -3.01 -20.39 -9.26
N THR A 155 -3.99 -19.55 -9.61
CA THR A 155 -4.66 -19.57 -10.93
C THR A 155 -4.08 -18.56 -11.91
N ILE A 156 -3.29 -17.59 -11.40
CA ILE A 156 -2.64 -16.55 -12.20
C ILE A 156 -1.11 -16.61 -12.08
N ARG A 157 -0.41 -16.34 -13.17
CA ARG A 157 1.02 -16.10 -13.17
C ARG A 157 1.26 -14.65 -12.81
N ARG A 158 2.05 -14.37 -11.74
CA ARG A 158 2.32 -13.02 -11.27
C ARG A 158 3.81 -12.69 -11.25
N ARG A 159 4.11 -11.41 -11.38
CA ARG A 159 5.45 -10.83 -11.22
C ARG A 159 5.36 -9.61 -10.30
N VAL A 160 6.02 -9.68 -9.17
CA VAL A 160 6.12 -8.53 -8.24
C VAL A 160 7.11 -7.52 -8.80
N MET A 161 6.73 -6.24 -8.81
CA MET A 161 7.61 -5.13 -9.14
C MET A 161 7.14 -3.86 -8.44
N HIS A 162 8.02 -2.85 -8.36
CA HIS A 162 7.64 -1.57 -7.78
C HIS A 162 6.45 -0.97 -8.54
N PHE A 163 5.48 -0.43 -7.81
CA PHE A 163 4.21 0.04 -8.39
C PHE A 163 4.39 1.07 -9.52
N ALA A 164 5.37 1.98 -9.39
CA ALA A 164 5.68 2.99 -10.39
C ALA A 164 6.24 2.41 -11.71
N ASP A 165 6.78 1.19 -11.69
CA ASP A 165 7.32 0.52 -12.88
C ASP A 165 6.26 -0.24 -13.67
N ILE A 166 5.12 -0.57 -13.05
CA ILE A 166 4.07 -1.39 -13.67
C ILE A 166 3.55 -0.80 -14.99
N PRO A 167 3.16 0.48 -15.08
CA PRO A 167 2.67 1.04 -16.34
C PRO A 167 3.69 0.96 -17.47
N ARG A 168 4.97 1.21 -17.17
CA ARG A 168 6.06 1.12 -18.15
C ARG A 168 6.27 -0.31 -18.62
N ALA A 169 6.27 -1.28 -17.71
CA ALA A 169 6.44 -2.70 -18.05
C ALA A 169 5.30 -3.21 -18.96
N VAL A 170 4.06 -2.78 -18.72
CA VAL A 170 2.91 -3.07 -19.58
C VAL A 170 3.07 -2.41 -20.94
N ALA A 171 3.40 -1.12 -21.00
CA ALA A 171 3.61 -0.39 -22.25
C ALA A 171 4.74 -1.01 -23.10
N ALA A 172 5.81 -1.47 -22.45
CA ALA A 172 6.93 -2.18 -23.09
C ALA A 172 6.61 -3.65 -23.44
N ARG A 173 5.44 -4.15 -23.07
CA ARG A 173 5.03 -5.57 -23.26
C ARG A 173 5.96 -6.57 -22.56
N GLU A 174 6.55 -6.18 -21.45
CA GLU A 174 7.33 -7.07 -20.58
C GLU A 174 6.41 -7.97 -19.74
N VAL A 175 5.18 -7.53 -19.53
CA VAL A 175 4.06 -8.25 -18.93
C VAL A 175 2.78 -7.93 -19.70
N GLU A 176 1.83 -8.84 -19.68
CA GLU A 176 0.57 -8.69 -20.41
C GLU A 176 -0.42 -7.77 -19.67
N VAL A 177 -0.38 -7.79 -18.34
CA VAL A 177 -1.31 -7.05 -17.49
C VAL A 177 -0.56 -6.40 -16.32
N GLY A 178 -0.99 -5.22 -15.92
CA GLY A 178 -0.54 -4.54 -14.70
C GLY A 178 -1.69 -4.30 -13.74
N LEU A 179 -1.48 -4.56 -12.44
CA LEU A 179 -2.41 -4.20 -11.38
C LEU A 179 -1.98 -2.86 -10.79
N VAL A 180 -2.80 -1.82 -10.93
CA VAL A 180 -2.50 -0.44 -10.48
C VAL A 180 -3.55 0.06 -9.50
N ILE A 181 -3.10 0.85 -8.52
CA ILE A 181 -3.91 1.35 -7.38
C ILE A 181 -3.66 2.81 -7.05
N HIS A 182 -2.81 3.50 -7.78
CA HIS A 182 -2.39 4.87 -7.50
C HIS A 182 -2.78 5.81 -8.65
N GLU A 183 -2.29 7.04 -8.66
CA GLU A 183 -2.62 8.09 -9.63
C GLU A 183 -2.38 7.71 -11.10
N ALA A 184 -1.61 6.66 -11.39
CA ALA A 184 -1.55 6.08 -12.74
C ALA A 184 -2.92 5.62 -13.27
N GLN A 185 -3.95 5.59 -12.43
CA GLN A 185 -5.33 5.32 -12.86
C GLN A 185 -5.99 6.52 -13.59
N VAL A 186 -5.44 7.72 -13.46
CA VAL A 186 -6.01 8.96 -14.01
C VAL A 186 -5.21 9.55 -15.17
N THR A 187 -4.15 8.87 -15.58
CA THR A 187 -3.31 9.18 -16.76
C THR A 187 -3.50 8.16 -17.91
#